data_35874efd5c669fdff075774f54a18a4a
#
_entry.id   35874efd5c669fdff075774f54a18a4a
#
_cell.length_a   1.000
_cell.length_b   1.000
_cell.length_c   1.000
_cell.angle_alpha   90.00
_cell.angle_beta   90.00
_cell.angle_gamma   90.00
#
_symmetry.space_group_name_H-M   'P 1'
#
loop_
_entity.id
_entity.type
_entity.pdbx_description
1 polymer ?
#
loop_
_entity_poly.entity_id
_entity_poly.type
_entity_poly.pdbx_seq_one_letter_code
_entity_poly.pdbx_strand_id
1 'polypeptide(L)'
;NGACMVEYWHWHSIHNAIESYWKGVLSHDLRPNRLYKECSVIGNELKKYGHRLVNLKKTNKFAIIADNSSLTGLNEFKLNNESDSNYNTVFRWLCDALYLMNIEYDVIPADPALFASYENILVPALYSATDDVLNALNEFVANGGNMVVTFKSAFSDEHLKIRHDVQPYIINKALGIQYDEFTLPDDITVTCGGKSSKARDWMEMVDCTTATPVAMYEHKHWGVHAAITKNSYGKGRAMYLATLFGEDTLIEALKLFFGEQKNEFDASYPVVIKRGTNMQGEKIIYLLNYSDDEQTVTCHADGLKKLCDDSTVSA
;
A
#
# COMPACT_ATOMS: atom_id res chain seq x y z
N ASN A 1 -14.16 10.36 3.36
CA ASN A 1 -12.86 9.91 3.76
C ASN A 1 -11.75 10.91 3.36
N GLY A 2 -11.91 12.19 3.78
CA GLY A 2 -10.95 13.27 3.52
C GLY A 2 -11.26 14.14 2.31
N ALA A 3 -12.21 13.77 1.47
CA ALA A 3 -12.70 14.65 0.41
C ALA A 3 -13.52 15.82 1.00
N CYS A 4 -13.29 17.01 0.50
CA CYS A 4 -14.02 18.22 0.92
C CYS A 4 -15.11 18.61 -0.07
N MET A 5 -15.09 18.04 -1.28
CA MET A 5 -16.01 18.35 -2.36
C MET A 5 -16.29 17.11 -3.21
N VAL A 6 -17.52 17.01 -3.70
CA VAL A 6 -17.90 16.05 -4.74
C VAL A 6 -18.45 16.86 -5.91
N GLU A 7 -17.90 16.66 -7.09
CA GLU A 7 -18.32 17.32 -8.32
C GLU A 7 -18.76 16.28 -9.33
N TYR A 8 -19.94 16.50 -9.94
CA TYR A 8 -20.44 15.60 -10.98
C TYR A 8 -20.17 16.20 -12.35
N TRP A 9 -19.50 15.44 -13.21
CA TRP A 9 -19.37 15.72 -14.62
C TRP A 9 -20.45 14.96 -15.37
N HIS A 10 -21.41 15.60 -15.97
CA HIS A 10 -21.77 17.01 -16.00
C HIS A 10 -23.28 17.15 -15.75
N TRP A 11 -23.82 18.41 -15.72
CA TRP A 11 -25.18 18.66 -15.32
C TRP A 11 -26.22 17.92 -16.18
N HIS A 12 -26.08 17.93 -17.50
CA HIS A 12 -26.92 17.18 -18.41
C HIS A 12 -26.09 16.53 -19.51
N SER A 13 -26.67 15.50 -20.16
CA SER A 13 -26.02 14.83 -21.30
C SER A 13 -25.79 15.82 -22.44
N ILE A 14 -24.62 15.74 -23.08
CA ILE A 14 -24.23 16.61 -24.19
C ILE A 14 -25.01 16.23 -25.45
N HIS A 15 -25.48 17.23 -26.20
CA HIS A 15 -26.29 17.03 -27.42
C HIS A 15 -25.45 16.93 -28.69
N ASN A 16 -24.17 17.30 -28.64
CA ASN A 16 -23.31 17.41 -29.81
C ASN A 16 -21.95 16.75 -29.57
N ALA A 17 -21.23 16.43 -30.65
CA ALA A 17 -19.90 15.86 -30.64
C ALA A 17 -19.83 14.41 -30.11
N ILE A 18 -18.61 13.91 -29.94
CA ILE A 18 -18.35 12.51 -29.62
C ILE A 18 -18.81 12.11 -28.21
N GLU A 19 -18.99 13.07 -27.33
CA GLU A 19 -19.45 12.85 -25.95
C GLU A 19 -20.98 12.79 -25.82
N SER A 20 -21.72 12.76 -26.92
CA SER A 20 -23.20 12.71 -26.93
C SER A 20 -23.77 11.49 -26.18
N TYR A 21 -22.98 10.42 -26.02
CA TYR A 21 -23.38 9.22 -25.30
C TYR A 21 -23.02 9.26 -23.80
N TRP A 22 -22.26 10.26 -23.35
CA TRP A 22 -21.92 10.40 -21.95
C TRP A 22 -23.09 10.98 -21.18
N LYS A 23 -23.42 10.36 -20.06
CA LYS A 23 -24.59 10.68 -19.26
C LYS A 23 -24.25 11.76 -18.24
N GLY A 24 -24.97 12.88 -18.29
CA GLY A 24 -25.00 13.85 -17.22
C GLY A 24 -25.96 13.46 -16.10
N VAL A 25 -26.08 14.32 -15.09
CA VAL A 25 -27.02 14.15 -13.98
C VAL A 25 -28.47 14.16 -14.51
N LEU A 26 -28.78 15.04 -15.46
CA LEU A 26 -30.03 15.02 -16.22
C LEU A 26 -29.88 14.26 -17.53
N SER A 27 -30.99 13.71 -18.05
CA SER A 27 -31.07 13.12 -19.37
C SER A 27 -30.91 14.15 -20.48
N HIS A 28 -30.83 13.72 -21.75
CA HIS A 28 -30.76 14.62 -22.92
C HIS A 28 -31.99 15.56 -23.02
N ASP A 29 -33.14 15.11 -22.55
CA ASP A 29 -34.39 15.90 -22.52
C ASP A 29 -34.50 16.82 -21.27
N LEU A 30 -33.42 16.95 -20.50
CA LEU A 30 -33.28 17.78 -19.30
C LEU A 30 -34.26 17.43 -18.17
N ARG A 31 -34.90 16.27 -18.23
CA ARG A 31 -35.79 15.83 -17.15
C ARG A 31 -35.04 15.09 -16.06
N PRO A 32 -35.50 15.22 -14.80
CA PRO A 32 -35.01 14.40 -13.70
C PRO A 32 -35.20 12.90 -13.99
N ASN A 33 -34.12 12.14 -13.91
CA ASN A 33 -34.11 10.70 -14.10
C ASN A 33 -33.70 9.98 -12.80
N ARG A 34 -33.42 8.67 -12.85
CA ARG A 34 -32.95 7.88 -11.71
C ARG A 34 -31.67 8.49 -11.11
N LEU A 35 -30.71 8.85 -11.94
CA LEU A 35 -29.43 9.38 -11.50
C LEU A 35 -29.59 10.72 -10.76
N TYR A 36 -30.46 11.62 -11.27
CA TYR A 36 -30.79 12.87 -10.58
C TYR A 36 -31.36 12.62 -9.17
N LYS A 37 -32.24 11.62 -9.04
CA LYS A 37 -32.82 11.27 -7.72
C LYS A 37 -31.75 10.75 -6.76
N GLU A 38 -30.85 9.90 -7.22
CA GLU A 38 -29.72 9.39 -6.41
C GLU A 38 -28.76 10.52 -6.00
N CYS A 39 -28.37 11.39 -6.93
CA CYS A 39 -27.57 12.58 -6.61
C CYS A 39 -28.26 13.50 -5.60
N SER A 40 -29.60 13.61 -5.68
CA SER A 40 -30.38 14.40 -4.72
C SER A 40 -30.36 13.79 -3.31
N VAL A 41 -30.43 12.46 -3.18
CA VAL A 41 -30.28 11.77 -1.88
C VAL A 41 -28.89 12.06 -1.30
N ILE A 42 -27.83 11.81 -2.06
CA ILE A 42 -26.44 12.06 -1.65
C ILE A 42 -26.24 13.52 -1.24
N GLY A 43 -26.75 14.48 -2.05
CA GLY A 43 -26.65 15.91 -1.77
C GLY A 43 -27.35 16.31 -0.47
N ASN A 44 -28.52 15.74 -0.17
CA ASN A 44 -29.24 15.99 1.07
C ASN A 44 -28.52 15.38 2.29
N GLU A 45 -27.93 14.20 2.15
CA GLU A 45 -27.10 13.58 3.21
C GLU A 45 -25.85 14.43 3.49
N LEU A 46 -25.15 14.88 2.45
CA LEU A 46 -23.99 15.77 2.60
C LEU A 46 -24.38 17.11 3.23
N LYS A 47 -25.55 17.67 2.88
CA LYS A 47 -26.07 18.87 3.53
C LYS A 47 -26.34 18.65 5.03
N LYS A 48 -26.85 17.48 5.40
CA LYS A 48 -27.18 17.14 6.79
C LYS A 48 -25.95 16.83 7.63
N TYR A 49 -25.01 16.03 7.09
CA TYR A 49 -23.89 15.47 7.86
C TYR A 49 -22.52 16.04 7.47
N GLY A 50 -22.42 16.75 6.34
CA GLY A 50 -21.16 17.20 5.78
C GLY A 50 -20.29 18.00 6.74
N HIS A 51 -20.89 18.82 7.61
CA HIS A 51 -20.16 19.59 8.63
C HIS A 51 -19.36 18.72 9.62
N ARG A 52 -19.75 17.45 9.82
CA ARG A 52 -19.02 16.47 10.64
C ARG A 52 -18.01 15.65 9.83
N LEU A 53 -18.13 15.63 8.50
CA LEU A 53 -17.36 14.74 7.62
C LEU A 53 -16.25 15.44 6.82
N VAL A 54 -16.26 16.78 6.76
CA VAL A 54 -15.25 17.56 6.03
C VAL A 54 -13.99 17.74 6.88
N ASN A 55 -12.85 17.93 6.18
CA ASN A 55 -11.55 18.21 6.82
C ASN A 55 -11.13 17.16 7.86
N LEU A 56 -11.42 15.91 7.59
CA LEU A 56 -10.99 14.82 8.47
C LEU A 56 -9.46 14.73 8.49
N LYS A 57 -8.89 14.84 9.69
CA LYS A 57 -7.46 14.62 9.91
C LYS A 57 -7.18 13.13 10.00
N LYS A 58 -6.17 12.69 9.28
CA LYS A 58 -5.63 11.34 9.32
C LYS A 58 -4.37 11.30 10.20
N THR A 59 -4.20 10.20 10.90
CA THR A 59 -2.99 9.90 11.69
C THR A 59 -2.57 8.46 11.36
N ASN A 60 -2.12 8.27 10.13
CA ASN A 60 -1.71 6.96 9.67
C ASN A 60 -0.33 6.62 10.25
N LYS A 61 -0.16 5.38 10.68
CA LYS A 61 1.11 4.85 11.20
C LYS A 61 1.98 4.25 10.10
N PHE A 62 1.40 4.02 8.94
CA PHE A 62 2.03 3.42 7.77
C PHE A 62 2.21 4.45 6.67
N ALA A 63 3.35 4.38 6.01
CA ALA A 63 3.62 5.10 4.77
C ALA A 63 4.17 4.18 3.70
N ILE A 64 3.88 4.51 2.43
CA ILE A 64 4.51 3.89 1.26
C ILE A 64 5.25 4.99 0.50
N ILE A 65 6.52 4.75 0.20
CA ILE A 65 7.32 5.69 -0.59
C ILE A 65 6.92 5.59 -2.07
N ALA A 66 6.60 6.73 -2.68
CA ALA A 66 6.43 6.87 -4.11
C ALA A 66 7.55 7.74 -4.67
N ASP A 67 8.34 7.20 -5.62
CA ASP A 67 9.48 7.88 -6.18
C ASP A 67 9.44 7.95 -7.71
N ASN A 68 9.43 9.19 -8.26
CA ASN A 68 9.36 9.41 -9.69
C ASN A 68 10.65 9.04 -10.43
N SER A 69 11.82 9.16 -9.77
CA SER A 69 13.09 8.78 -10.38
C SER A 69 13.16 7.27 -10.58
N SER A 70 12.74 6.51 -9.59
CA SER A 70 12.61 5.04 -9.67
C SER A 70 11.56 4.61 -10.71
N LEU A 71 10.41 5.30 -10.77
CA LEU A 71 9.40 5.08 -11.81
C LEU A 71 10.00 5.26 -13.21
N THR A 72 10.68 6.37 -13.46
CA THR A 72 11.32 6.66 -14.73
C THR A 72 12.43 5.65 -15.05
N GLY A 73 13.27 5.35 -14.06
CA GLY A 73 14.36 4.38 -14.22
C GLY A 73 13.85 2.99 -14.59
N LEU A 74 12.82 2.48 -13.91
CA LEU A 74 12.26 1.15 -14.19
C LEU A 74 11.35 1.09 -15.43
N ASN A 75 10.92 2.22 -15.97
CA ASN A 75 10.29 2.26 -17.29
C ASN A 75 11.33 2.05 -18.41
N GLU A 76 12.53 2.56 -18.24
CA GLU A 76 13.63 2.38 -19.20
C GLU A 76 14.38 1.04 -18.97
N PHE A 77 14.66 0.69 -17.71
CA PHE A 77 15.35 -0.53 -17.30
C PHE A 77 14.36 -1.52 -16.68
N LYS A 78 13.50 -2.07 -17.51
CA LYS A 78 12.38 -2.94 -17.10
C LYS A 78 12.83 -4.11 -16.24
N LEU A 79 11.94 -4.55 -15.34
CA LEU A 79 12.14 -5.77 -14.55
C LEU A 79 12.21 -7.00 -15.46
N ASN A 80 11.27 -7.08 -16.40
CA ASN A 80 11.17 -8.15 -17.38
C ASN A 80 10.69 -7.55 -18.72
N ASN A 81 11.42 -7.80 -19.79
CA ASN A 81 11.06 -7.30 -21.12
C ASN A 81 9.87 -8.04 -21.75
N GLU A 82 9.52 -9.21 -21.22
CA GLU A 82 8.40 -10.04 -21.70
C GLU A 82 7.09 -9.79 -20.94
N SER A 83 7.14 -8.95 -19.90
CA SER A 83 5.96 -8.58 -19.11
C SER A 83 5.74 -7.07 -19.08
N ASP A 84 4.52 -6.66 -18.70
CA ASP A 84 4.18 -5.25 -18.47
C ASP A 84 4.52 -4.79 -17.03
N SER A 85 5.20 -5.63 -16.25
CA SER A 85 5.58 -5.32 -14.88
C SER A 85 6.59 -4.18 -14.83
N ASN A 86 6.28 -3.18 -14.01
CA ASN A 86 7.07 -1.97 -13.83
C ASN A 86 7.00 -1.50 -12.37
N TYR A 87 7.53 -0.32 -12.09
CA TYR A 87 7.46 0.29 -10.77
C TYR A 87 6.06 0.31 -10.17
N ASN A 88 5.05 0.70 -10.97
CA ASN A 88 3.66 0.76 -10.50
C ASN A 88 3.10 -0.62 -10.13
N THR A 89 3.57 -1.69 -10.77
CA THR A 89 3.18 -3.06 -10.41
C THR A 89 3.64 -3.39 -8.98
N VAL A 90 4.89 -3.08 -8.65
CA VAL A 90 5.45 -3.31 -7.32
C VAL A 90 4.81 -2.38 -6.28
N PHE A 91 4.61 -1.12 -6.64
CA PHE A 91 3.95 -0.15 -5.77
C PHE A 91 2.53 -0.58 -5.42
N ARG A 92 1.72 -0.95 -6.42
CA ARG A 92 0.34 -1.42 -6.21
C ARG A 92 0.27 -2.71 -5.43
N TRP A 93 1.17 -3.64 -5.66
CA TRP A 93 1.26 -4.89 -4.93
C TRP A 93 1.31 -4.69 -3.41
N LEU A 94 2.11 -3.73 -2.94
CA LEU A 94 2.15 -3.35 -1.53
C LEU A 94 0.89 -2.59 -1.09
N CYS A 95 0.39 -1.67 -1.93
CA CYS A 95 -0.82 -0.91 -1.64
C CYS A 95 -2.04 -1.82 -1.48
N ASP A 96 -2.22 -2.77 -2.39
CA ASP A 96 -3.36 -3.68 -2.42
C ASP A 96 -3.32 -4.63 -1.21
N ALA A 97 -2.14 -5.14 -0.85
CA ALA A 97 -1.99 -5.95 0.35
C ALA A 97 -2.38 -5.18 1.64
N LEU A 98 -1.91 -3.94 1.83
CA LEU A 98 -2.31 -3.12 2.98
C LEU A 98 -3.82 -2.81 2.96
N TYR A 99 -4.37 -2.54 1.77
CA TYR A 99 -5.80 -2.29 1.60
C TYR A 99 -6.65 -3.49 2.03
N LEU A 100 -6.29 -4.71 1.58
CA LEU A 100 -6.97 -5.95 1.97
C LEU A 100 -6.80 -6.29 3.46
N MET A 101 -5.71 -5.85 4.07
CA MET A 101 -5.47 -5.97 5.51
C MET A 101 -6.20 -4.89 6.35
N ASN A 102 -6.98 -4.00 5.74
CA ASN A 102 -7.59 -2.85 6.40
C ASN A 102 -6.58 -1.93 7.12
N ILE A 103 -5.37 -1.81 6.57
CA ILE A 103 -4.33 -0.90 7.05
C ILE A 103 -4.37 0.40 6.24
N GLU A 104 -4.64 1.51 6.90
CA GLU A 104 -4.56 2.83 6.28
C GLU A 104 -3.11 3.31 6.23
N TYR A 105 -2.72 3.94 5.12
CA TYR A 105 -1.37 4.43 4.87
C TYR A 105 -1.40 5.76 4.13
N ASP A 106 -0.30 6.50 4.24
CA ASP A 106 -0.02 7.67 3.42
C ASP A 106 0.95 7.30 2.30
N VAL A 107 0.84 7.99 1.17
CA VAL A 107 1.83 7.93 0.10
C VAL A 107 2.72 9.15 0.23
N ILE A 108 4.02 8.93 0.41
CA ILE A 108 5.00 9.99 0.65
C ILE A 108 6.13 9.93 -0.38
N PRO A 109 6.76 11.07 -0.71
CA PRO A 109 8.01 11.04 -1.47
C PRO A 109 9.16 10.44 -0.64
N ALA A 110 10.27 10.11 -1.31
CA ALA A 110 11.51 9.67 -0.67
C ALA A 110 12.23 10.85 0.02
N ASP A 111 11.56 11.49 0.99
CA ASP A 111 12.07 12.64 1.73
C ASP A 111 12.38 12.24 3.19
N PRO A 112 13.67 12.27 3.61
CA PRO A 112 14.10 11.96 4.97
C PRO A 112 13.33 12.71 6.07
N ALA A 113 12.91 13.96 5.82
CA ALA A 113 12.20 14.78 6.78
C ALA A 113 10.85 14.20 7.21
N LEU A 114 10.25 13.33 6.39
CA LEU A 114 8.93 12.75 6.64
C LEU A 114 9.00 11.42 7.41
N PHE A 115 10.11 10.70 7.37
CA PHE A 115 10.20 9.32 7.85
C PHE A 115 9.88 9.19 9.34
N ALA A 116 10.35 10.11 10.18
CA ALA A 116 10.12 10.09 11.63
C ALA A 116 8.65 10.27 12.03
N SER A 117 7.76 10.65 11.09
CA SER A 117 6.32 10.81 11.34
C SER A 117 5.56 9.47 11.34
N TYR A 118 6.21 8.38 10.94
CA TYR A 118 5.59 7.06 10.79
C TYR A 118 6.25 6.00 11.66
N GLU A 119 5.48 4.98 12.00
CA GLU A 119 6.00 3.79 12.69
C GLU A 119 6.48 2.73 11.69
N ASN A 120 5.87 2.71 10.48
CA ASN A 120 6.08 1.67 9.47
C ASN A 120 6.22 2.32 8.08
N ILE A 121 7.29 2.00 7.37
CA ILE A 121 7.54 2.48 6.00
C ILE A 121 7.72 1.30 5.05
N LEU A 122 6.97 1.31 3.94
CA LEU A 122 7.14 0.37 2.84
C LEU A 122 7.86 1.07 1.69
N VAL A 123 8.85 0.40 1.13
CA VAL A 123 9.78 0.93 0.12
C VAL A 123 9.69 0.06 -1.14
N PRO A 124 8.73 0.35 -2.04
CA PRO A 124 8.56 -0.42 -3.28
C PRO A 124 9.64 -0.03 -4.30
N ALA A 125 10.49 -0.98 -4.67
CA ALA A 125 11.47 -0.87 -5.75
C ALA A 125 12.11 0.54 -5.87
N LEU A 126 12.62 1.08 -4.77
CA LEU A 126 13.32 2.38 -4.74
C LEU A 126 14.63 2.26 -5.52
N TYR A 127 14.49 2.12 -6.84
CA TYR A 127 15.55 1.79 -7.78
C TYR A 127 16.66 2.85 -7.80
N SER A 128 16.25 4.11 -7.81
CA SER A 128 17.13 5.28 -7.81
C SER A 128 16.98 6.06 -6.50
N ALA A 129 18.07 6.27 -5.79
CA ALA A 129 18.06 7.04 -4.55
C ALA A 129 19.41 7.68 -4.29
N THR A 130 19.41 8.83 -3.58
CA THR A 130 20.62 9.42 -3.02
C THR A 130 21.11 8.66 -1.79
N ASP A 131 22.38 8.80 -1.47
CA ASP A 131 22.97 8.20 -0.27
C ASP A 131 22.30 8.74 1.01
N ASP A 132 21.88 10.01 1.03
CA ASP A 132 21.19 10.62 2.17
C ASP A 132 19.84 9.92 2.45
N VAL A 133 19.05 9.62 1.42
CA VAL A 133 17.80 8.88 1.56
C VAL A 133 18.06 7.47 2.11
N LEU A 134 19.06 6.77 1.57
CA LEU A 134 19.38 5.40 2.00
C LEU A 134 19.92 5.36 3.44
N ASN A 135 20.73 6.34 3.83
CA ASN A 135 21.20 6.48 5.22
C ASN A 135 20.04 6.80 6.16
N ALA A 136 19.13 7.70 5.77
CA ALA A 136 17.97 8.05 6.57
C ALA A 136 17.01 6.85 6.77
N LEU A 137 16.87 5.96 5.80
CA LEU A 137 16.13 4.70 5.95
C LEU A 137 16.79 3.78 6.99
N ASN A 138 18.12 3.65 6.98
CA ASN A 138 18.84 2.91 8.03
C ASN A 138 18.62 3.54 9.41
N GLU A 139 18.72 4.87 9.52
CA GLU A 139 18.49 5.61 10.77
C GLU A 139 17.05 5.46 11.27
N PHE A 140 16.07 5.49 10.38
CA PHE A 140 14.67 5.23 10.70
C PHE A 140 14.52 3.88 11.41
N VAL A 141 15.10 2.82 10.86
CA VAL A 141 15.05 1.49 11.50
C VAL A 141 15.84 1.49 12.81
N ALA A 142 17.05 2.05 12.82
CA ALA A 142 17.88 2.10 14.03
C ALA A 142 17.17 2.78 15.21
N ASN A 143 16.32 3.78 14.92
CA ASN A 143 15.56 4.53 15.92
C ASN A 143 14.23 3.87 16.34
N GLY A 144 13.86 2.74 15.75
CA GLY A 144 12.69 1.95 16.17
C GLY A 144 11.61 1.78 15.11
N GLY A 145 11.81 2.32 13.90
CA GLY A 145 10.89 2.14 12.78
C GLY A 145 10.91 0.72 12.23
N ASN A 146 9.80 0.30 11.65
CA ASN A 146 9.70 -0.95 10.89
C ASN A 146 9.73 -0.64 9.39
N MET A 147 10.57 -1.31 8.64
CA MET A 147 10.76 -1.07 7.21
C MET A 147 10.54 -2.35 6.40
N VAL A 148 9.73 -2.28 5.35
CA VAL A 148 9.62 -3.35 4.35
C VAL A 148 10.17 -2.82 3.03
N VAL A 149 11.17 -3.50 2.47
CA VAL A 149 11.84 -3.12 1.23
C VAL A 149 11.66 -4.22 0.20
N THR A 150 11.41 -3.87 -1.05
CA THR A 150 11.34 -4.84 -2.13
C THR A 150 12.62 -4.87 -2.95
N PHE A 151 12.77 -5.93 -3.72
CA PHE A 151 13.81 -6.08 -4.75
C PHE A 151 14.00 -4.80 -5.58
N LYS A 152 15.17 -4.68 -6.22
CA LYS A 152 15.57 -3.51 -7.02
C LYS A 152 15.74 -2.20 -6.24
N SER A 153 15.57 -2.19 -4.92
CA SER A 153 15.81 -0.99 -4.13
C SER A 153 17.32 -0.73 -3.94
N ALA A 154 17.71 0.56 -3.95
CA ALA A 154 19.10 1.04 -3.85
C ALA A 154 20.04 0.53 -4.96
N PHE A 155 19.50 0.14 -6.09
CA PHE A 155 20.27 -0.46 -7.19
C PHE A 155 21.09 0.56 -7.98
N SER A 156 20.57 1.78 -8.14
CA SER A 156 21.27 2.90 -8.81
C SER A 156 21.31 4.15 -7.92
N ASP A 157 22.20 5.07 -8.28
CA ASP A 157 22.23 6.42 -7.74
C ASP A 157 21.14 7.32 -8.38
N GLU A 158 21.07 8.58 -7.99
CA GLU A 158 20.11 9.58 -8.49
C GLU A 158 20.29 9.93 -9.98
N HIS A 159 21.39 9.51 -10.59
CA HIS A 159 21.68 9.66 -12.02
C HIS A 159 21.41 8.37 -12.82
N LEU A 160 20.76 7.37 -12.21
CA LEU A 160 20.51 6.04 -12.77
C LEU A 160 21.78 5.24 -13.09
N LYS A 161 22.92 5.63 -12.52
CA LYS A 161 24.16 4.86 -12.61
C LYS A 161 24.09 3.70 -11.63
N ILE A 162 24.27 2.48 -12.13
CA ILE A 162 24.28 1.29 -11.29
C ILE A 162 25.43 1.39 -10.28
N ARG A 163 25.12 1.14 -9.02
CA ARG A 163 26.10 1.12 -7.94
C ARG A 163 26.98 -0.11 -8.04
N HIS A 164 28.26 0.06 -7.78
CA HIS A 164 29.29 -1.00 -7.93
C HIS A 164 29.74 -1.60 -6.60
N ASP A 165 29.04 -1.26 -5.52
CA ASP A 165 29.22 -1.86 -4.21
C ASP A 165 28.26 -3.04 -3.97
N VAL A 166 28.43 -3.71 -2.83
CA VAL A 166 27.57 -4.81 -2.39
C VAL A 166 26.12 -4.39 -2.34
N GLN A 167 25.27 -5.11 -3.03
CA GLN A 167 23.82 -4.85 -3.07
C GLN A 167 23.08 -5.51 -1.89
N PRO A 168 21.96 -4.90 -1.44
CA PRO A 168 21.46 -3.56 -1.73
C PRO A 168 22.29 -2.50 -1.00
N TYR A 169 22.85 -1.58 -1.75
CA TYR A 169 23.80 -0.56 -1.28
C TYR A 169 23.27 0.21 -0.05
N ILE A 170 24.15 0.53 0.91
CA ILE A 170 23.85 1.25 2.16
C ILE A 170 22.76 0.57 3.01
N ILE A 171 21.54 0.34 2.46
CA ILE A 171 20.43 -0.24 3.21
C ILE A 171 20.65 -1.71 3.58
N ASN A 172 21.65 -2.35 3.02
CA ASN A 172 22.07 -3.71 3.40
C ASN A 172 22.33 -3.83 4.92
N LYS A 173 22.73 -2.73 5.59
CA LYS A 173 22.98 -2.69 7.05
C LYS A 173 21.69 -2.94 7.84
N ALA A 174 20.63 -2.18 7.56
CA ALA A 174 19.35 -2.37 8.23
C ALA A 174 18.68 -3.68 7.80
N LEU A 175 18.82 -4.08 6.54
CA LEU A 175 18.24 -5.31 5.99
C LEU A 175 18.98 -6.57 6.45
N GLY A 176 20.27 -6.48 6.77
CA GLY A 176 21.09 -7.62 7.20
C GLY A 176 21.31 -8.66 6.11
N ILE A 177 21.39 -8.23 4.87
CA ILE A 177 21.49 -9.09 3.68
C ILE A 177 22.54 -8.56 2.70
N GLN A 178 22.89 -9.41 1.74
CA GLN A 178 23.62 -9.04 0.54
C GLN A 178 23.18 -9.92 -0.63
N TYR A 179 23.41 -9.46 -1.86
CA TYR A 179 23.29 -10.29 -3.07
C TYR A 179 24.22 -9.77 -4.16
N ASP A 180 24.63 -10.66 -5.06
CA ASP A 180 25.46 -10.36 -6.21
C ASP A 180 24.87 -10.93 -7.53
N GLU A 181 23.90 -11.82 -7.43
CA GLU A 181 23.21 -12.42 -8.55
C GLU A 181 21.70 -12.11 -8.53
N PHE A 182 21.15 -12.00 -9.74
CA PHE A 182 19.71 -11.88 -9.98
C PHE A 182 19.34 -12.49 -11.33
N THR A 183 18.07 -12.91 -11.47
CA THR A 183 17.57 -13.51 -12.71
C THR A 183 16.06 -13.30 -12.87
N LEU A 184 15.53 -13.71 -14.02
CA LEU A 184 14.09 -13.92 -14.19
C LEU A 184 13.73 -15.29 -13.62
N PRO A 185 12.73 -15.38 -12.72
CA PRO A 185 12.33 -16.66 -12.16
C PRO A 185 11.62 -17.53 -13.21
N ASP A 186 11.96 -18.84 -13.20
CA ASP A 186 11.31 -19.85 -14.02
C ASP A 186 10.83 -21.00 -13.11
N ASP A 187 9.52 -21.13 -12.99
CA ASP A 187 8.80 -22.13 -12.17
C ASP A 187 9.23 -22.19 -10.68
N ILE A 188 9.64 -21.07 -10.12
CA ILE A 188 10.07 -20.96 -8.72
C ILE A 188 8.89 -20.63 -7.81
N THR A 189 8.77 -21.33 -6.68
CA THR A 189 7.72 -21.12 -5.68
C THR A 189 8.30 -20.46 -4.42
N VAL A 190 7.50 -19.61 -3.80
CA VAL A 190 7.76 -19.01 -2.48
C VAL A 190 6.59 -19.35 -1.58
N THR A 191 6.85 -19.93 -0.41
CA THR A 191 5.84 -20.26 0.60
C THR A 191 6.10 -19.46 1.88
N CYS A 192 5.07 -18.75 2.35
CA CYS A 192 5.10 -18.00 3.59
C CYS A 192 3.75 -18.11 4.31
N GLY A 193 3.76 -18.38 5.61
CA GLY A 193 2.53 -18.47 6.43
C GLY A 193 1.52 -19.51 5.94
N GLY A 194 2.00 -20.57 5.27
CA GLY A 194 1.13 -21.60 4.68
C GLY A 194 0.49 -21.23 3.34
N LYS A 195 0.83 -20.06 2.77
CA LYS A 195 0.44 -19.64 1.42
C LYS A 195 1.61 -19.77 0.47
N SER A 196 1.37 -20.32 -0.70
CA SER A 196 2.37 -20.54 -1.75
C SER A 196 2.01 -19.83 -3.03
N SER A 197 2.99 -19.22 -3.68
CA SER A 197 2.81 -18.59 -4.98
C SER A 197 4.09 -18.62 -5.81
N LYS A 198 3.96 -18.42 -7.12
CA LYS A 198 5.12 -18.35 -8.02
C LYS A 198 5.81 -17.00 -7.91
N ALA A 199 7.15 -17.04 -7.89
CA ALA A 199 7.99 -15.88 -8.14
C ALA A 199 7.79 -15.39 -9.57
N ARG A 200 7.80 -14.08 -9.79
CA ARG A 200 7.52 -13.45 -11.10
C ARG A 200 8.46 -12.27 -11.35
N ASP A 201 8.72 -12.02 -12.61
CA ASP A 201 9.31 -10.82 -13.18
C ASP A 201 10.75 -10.47 -12.77
N TRP A 202 11.15 -10.73 -11.55
CA TRP A 202 12.49 -10.47 -11.02
C TRP A 202 12.76 -11.30 -9.77
N MET A 203 13.98 -11.77 -9.61
CA MET A 203 14.42 -12.58 -8.49
C MET A 203 15.89 -12.29 -8.16
N GLU A 204 16.18 -12.03 -6.90
CA GLU A 204 17.54 -11.79 -6.36
C GLU A 204 17.96 -12.96 -5.47
N MET A 205 19.22 -13.37 -5.59
CA MET A 205 19.82 -14.47 -4.81
C MET A 205 20.35 -13.91 -3.49
N VAL A 206 19.43 -13.74 -2.54
CA VAL A 206 19.73 -13.05 -1.27
C VAL A 206 20.38 -13.98 -0.28
N ASP A 207 21.55 -13.57 0.22
CA ASP A 207 22.27 -14.18 1.33
C ASP A 207 22.08 -13.36 2.61
N CYS A 208 21.74 -14.04 3.71
CA CYS A 208 21.60 -13.40 5.01
C CYS A 208 22.96 -13.18 5.65
N THR A 209 23.25 -11.96 6.09
CA THR A 209 24.43 -11.62 6.92
C THR A 209 24.06 -11.60 8.40
N THR A 210 23.09 -10.77 8.78
CA THR A 210 22.52 -10.72 10.13
C THR A 210 21.02 -11.02 10.13
N ALA A 211 20.38 -11.02 8.96
CA ALA A 211 18.96 -11.33 8.82
C ALA A 211 18.68 -12.82 9.06
N THR A 212 17.42 -13.11 9.35
CA THR A 212 16.88 -14.47 9.41
C THR A 212 15.95 -14.65 8.21
N PRO A 213 16.08 -15.74 7.43
CA PRO A 213 15.14 -16.04 6.36
C PRO A 213 13.74 -16.32 6.93
N VAL A 214 12.73 -15.76 6.30
CA VAL A 214 11.30 -16.03 6.56
C VAL A 214 10.78 -17.03 5.55
N ALA A 215 11.23 -16.94 4.30
CA ALA A 215 10.96 -17.90 3.23
C ALA A 215 12.18 -18.03 2.33
N MET A 216 12.41 -19.25 1.88
CA MET A 216 13.45 -19.58 0.88
C MET A 216 12.78 -19.81 -0.48
N TYR A 217 13.55 -19.74 -1.57
CA TYR A 217 13.06 -20.20 -2.87
C TYR A 217 12.91 -21.72 -2.88
N GLU A 218 11.78 -22.23 -3.33
CA GLU A 218 11.55 -23.67 -3.51
C GLU A 218 12.10 -24.10 -4.88
N HIS A 219 13.41 -24.32 -4.94
CA HIS A 219 14.10 -24.74 -6.15
C HIS A 219 15.36 -25.55 -5.82
N LYS A 220 15.71 -26.47 -6.68
CA LYS A 220 16.85 -27.38 -6.49
C LYS A 220 18.20 -26.64 -6.29
N HIS A 221 18.41 -25.56 -7.04
CA HIS A 221 19.67 -24.80 -7.02
C HIS A 221 19.55 -23.52 -6.21
N TRP A 222 18.43 -22.81 -6.33
CA TRP A 222 18.21 -21.49 -5.68
C TRP A 222 17.65 -21.59 -4.26
N GLY A 223 17.31 -22.80 -3.79
CA GLY A 223 16.74 -23.01 -2.46
C GLY A 223 17.68 -22.72 -1.30
N VAL A 224 18.92 -22.35 -1.57
CA VAL A 224 19.91 -21.88 -0.58
C VAL A 224 19.78 -20.37 -0.33
N HIS A 225 19.09 -19.64 -1.20
CA HIS A 225 18.88 -18.19 -1.10
C HIS A 225 17.51 -17.85 -0.56
N ALA A 226 17.43 -16.75 0.16
CA ALA A 226 16.19 -16.30 0.78
C ALA A 226 15.32 -15.48 -0.21
N ALA A 227 14.03 -15.79 -0.25
CA ALA A 227 13.01 -15.00 -0.96
C ALA A 227 12.42 -13.88 -0.09
N ILE A 228 12.33 -14.13 1.23
CA ILE A 228 11.84 -13.18 2.22
C ILE A 228 12.75 -13.26 3.45
N THR A 229 13.22 -12.12 3.93
CA THR A 229 14.04 -12.05 5.14
C THR A 229 13.49 -11.06 6.15
N LYS A 230 13.87 -11.22 7.42
CA LYS A 230 13.66 -10.22 8.48
C LYS A 230 14.95 -10.00 9.25
N ASN A 231 15.18 -8.77 9.68
CA ASN A 231 16.33 -8.37 10.48
C ASN A 231 15.93 -7.45 11.61
N SER A 232 16.65 -7.50 12.71
CA SER A 232 16.58 -6.50 13.79
C SER A 232 17.79 -5.58 13.64
N TYR A 233 17.55 -4.27 13.62
CA TYR A 233 18.61 -3.29 13.49
C TYR A 233 18.35 -2.10 14.40
N GLY A 234 19.28 -1.85 15.33
CA GLY A 234 19.06 -0.87 16.39
C GLY A 234 17.84 -1.23 17.26
N LYS A 235 16.84 -0.35 17.29
CA LYS A 235 15.58 -0.55 18.03
C LYS A 235 14.43 -1.03 17.14
N GLY A 236 14.61 -1.05 15.82
CA GLY A 236 13.60 -1.38 14.83
C GLY A 236 13.85 -2.70 14.11
N ARG A 237 13.07 -2.93 13.07
CA ARG A 237 13.12 -4.15 12.26
C ARG A 237 12.98 -3.82 10.79
N ALA A 238 13.60 -4.63 9.95
CA ALA A 238 13.48 -4.55 8.51
C ALA A 238 13.11 -5.91 7.91
N MET A 239 12.33 -5.90 6.82
CA MET A 239 11.99 -7.05 5.99
C MET A 239 12.42 -6.76 4.57
N TYR A 240 12.93 -7.77 3.88
CA TYR A 240 13.23 -7.69 2.45
C TYR A 240 12.44 -8.73 1.67
N LEU A 241 11.87 -8.29 0.55
CA LEU A 241 11.13 -9.10 -0.39
C LEU A 241 11.94 -9.17 -1.69
N ALA A 242 12.61 -10.30 -1.93
CA ALA A 242 13.62 -10.44 -2.99
C ALA A 242 13.04 -10.76 -4.38
N THR A 243 11.72 -10.91 -4.49
CA THR A 243 11.01 -11.20 -5.74
C THR A 243 9.55 -10.73 -5.64
N LEU A 244 8.87 -10.60 -6.78
CA LEU A 244 7.43 -10.42 -6.85
C LEU A 244 6.73 -11.80 -6.76
N PHE A 245 5.72 -11.92 -5.93
CA PHE A 245 4.93 -13.15 -5.75
C PHE A 245 3.46 -12.83 -5.49
N GLY A 246 2.62 -13.85 -5.29
CA GLY A 246 1.17 -13.67 -5.13
C GLY A 246 0.79 -12.89 -3.88
N GLU A 247 -0.33 -12.19 -3.96
CA GLU A 247 -0.83 -11.28 -2.93
C GLU A 247 -1.11 -11.99 -1.59
N ASP A 248 -1.71 -13.18 -1.62
CA ASP A 248 -1.98 -13.96 -0.39
C ASP A 248 -0.69 -14.27 0.38
N THR A 249 0.38 -14.61 -0.34
CA THR A 249 1.70 -14.88 0.26
C THR A 249 2.31 -13.59 0.84
N LEU A 250 2.12 -12.45 0.15
CA LEU A 250 2.56 -11.14 0.66
C LEU A 250 1.81 -10.76 1.94
N ILE A 251 0.49 -10.92 1.96
CA ILE A 251 -0.33 -10.62 3.14
C ILE A 251 0.16 -11.43 4.35
N GLU A 252 0.44 -12.72 4.20
CA GLU A 252 0.98 -13.54 5.28
C GLU A 252 2.39 -13.07 5.72
N ALA A 253 3.26 -12.70 4.79
CA ALA A 253 4.57 -12.15 5.12
C ALA A 253 4.45 -10.84 5.93
N LEU A 254 3.55 -9.94 5.52
CA LEU A 254 3.29 -8.68 6.23
C LEU A 254 2.65 -8.90 7.60
N LYS A 255 1.73 -9.87 7.75
CA LYS A 255 1.17 -10.26 9.06
C LYS A 255 2.25 -10.80 10.01
N LEU A 256 3.14 -11.67 9.50
CA LEU A 256 4.27 -12.18 10.29
C LEU A 256 5.24 -11.07 10.73
N PHE A 257 5.35 -10.00 9.96
CA PHE A 257 6.26 -8.90 10.25
C PHE A 257 5.64 -7.84 11.16
N PHE A 258 4.45 -7.36 10.84
CA PHE A 258 3.78 -6.29 11.59
C PHE A 258 2.93 -6.81 12.76
N GLY A 259 2.56 -8.09 12.76
CA GLY A 259 1.56 -8.65 13.65
C GLY A 259 0.13 -8.29 13.22
N GLU A 260 -0.83 -8.84 13.93
CA GLU A 260 -2.24 -8.52 13.71
C GLU A 260 -2.55 -7.09 14.14
N GLN A 261 -3.16 -6.32 13.24
CA GLN A 261 -3.60 -4.96 13.54
C GLN A 261 -4.95 -4.99 14.25
N LYS A 262 -5.00 -4.43 15.45
CA LYS A 262 -6.26 -4.31 16.19
C LYS A 262 -7.11 -3.19 15.59
N ASN A 263 -8.28 -3.55 15.10
CA ASN A 263 -9.29 -2.64 14.58
C ASN A 263 -10.48 -2.56 15.52
N GLU A 264 -11.28 -1.50 15.41
CA GLU A 264 -12.52 -1.34 16.16
C GLU A 264 -13.61 -2.33 15.72
N PHE A 265 -13.44 -2.86 14.50
CA PHE A 265 -14.34 -3.84 13.91
C PHE A 265 -13.52 -5.02 13.37
N ASP A 266 -14.04 -6.21 13.58
CA ASP A 266 -13.54 -7.40 12.91
C ASP A 266 -14.15 -7.45 11.49
N ALA A 267 -13.38 -6.96 10.54
CA ALA A 267 -13.81 -6.84 9.15
C ALA A 267 -12.67 -7.21 8.19
N SER A 268 -13.04 -7.95 7.16
CA SER A 268 -12.19 -8.28 6.02
C SER A 268 -12.84 -7.82 4.71
N TYR A 269 -12.06 -7.71 3.63
CA TYR A 269 -12.63 -7.44 2.33
C TYR A 269 -13.78 -8.43 2.02
N PRO A 270 -14.93 -7.96 1.53
CA PRO A 270 -15.19 -6.67 0.88
C PRO A 270 -15.54 -5.49 1.80
N VAL A 271 -15.47 -5.64 3.13
CA VAL A 271 -15.68 -4.51 4.04
C VAL A 271 -14.35 -3.82 4.32
N VAL A 272 -14.28 -2.53 3.99
CA VAL A 272 -13.10 -1.69 4.18
C VAL A 272 -13.37 -0.66 5.28
N ILE A 273 -12.43 -0.55 6.23
CA ILE A 273 -12.50 0.40 7.33
C ILE A 273 -11.67 1.63 6.98
N LYS A 274 -12.27 2.82 7.14
CA LYS A 274 -11.58 4.11 7.01
C LYS A 274 -11.85 4.98 8.23
N ARG A 275 -10.87 5.79 8.62
CA ARG A 275 -10.92 6.58 9.85
C ARG A 275 -10.51 8.02 9.61
N GLY A 276 -10.91 8.90 10.52
CA GLY A 276 -10.42 10.27 10.59
C GLY A 276 -10.96 10.96 11.83
N THR A 277 -10.35 12.08 12.19
CA THR A 277 -10.85 12.95 13.27
C THR A 277 -11.36 14.23 12.64
N ASN A 278 -12.60 14.61 12.94
CA ASN A 278 -13.20 15.83 12.41
C ASN A 278 -12.73 17.08 13.17
N MET A 279 -13.21 18.26 12.73
CA MET A 279 -12.85 19.55 13.34
C MET A 279 -13.37 19.70 14.77
N GLN A 280 -14.37 18.94 15.19
CA GLN A 280 -14.93 18.90 16.54
C GLN A 280 -14.15 17.94 17.47
N GLY A 281 -13.13 17.24 16.96
CA GLY A 281 -12.36 16.25 17.70
C GLY A 281 -13.04 14.88 17.79
N GLU A 282 -14.15 14.67 17.06
CA GLU A 282 -14.84 13.38 17.03
C GLU A 282 -14.11 12.42 16.09
N LYS A 283 -13.94 11.17 16.52
CA LYS A 283 -13.42 10.09 15.67
C LYS A 283 -14.55 9.60 14.77
N ILE A 284 -14.33 9.67 13.48
CA ILE A 284 -15.24 9.18 12.44
C ILE A 284 -14.68 7.88 11.88
N ILE A 285 -15.53 6.86 11.82
CA ILE A 285 -15.20 5.55 11.23
C ILE A 285 -16.19 5.26 10.11
N TYR A 286 -15.67 4.93 8.94
CA TYR A 286 -16.46 4.44 7.81
C TYR A 286 -16.28 2.94 7.68
N LEU A 287 -17.40 2.24 7.51
CA LEU A 287 -17.45 0.86 7.05
C LEU A 287 -17.99 0.88 5.63
N LEU A 288 -17.16 0.54 4.67
CA LEU A 288 -17.48 0.58 3.25
C LEU A 288 -17.61 -0.86 2.74
N ASN A 289 -18.83 -1.29 2.44
CA ASN A 289 -19.08 -2.59 1.81
C ASN A 289 -18.96 -2.47 0.30
N TYR A 290 -18.00 -3.14 -0.30
CA TYR A 290 -17.74 -3.17 -1.75
C TYR A 290 -18.36 -4.40 -2.45
N SER A 291 -19.32 -5.09 -1.80
CA SER A 291 -20.08 -6.17 -2.41
C SER A 291 -21.55 -5.81 -2.57
N ASP A 292 -22.27 -6.58 -3.37
CA ASP A 292 -23.74 -6.50 -3.51
C ASP A 292 -24.47 -7.21 -2.37
N ASP A 293 -23.76 -7.98 -1.56
CA ASP A 293 -24.34 -8.77 -0.46
C ASP A 293 -24.25 -8.01 0.88
N GLU A 294 -25.19 -8.29 1.78
CA GLU A 294 -25.14 -7.79 3.14
C GLU A 294 -23.95 -8.42 3.90
N GLN A 295 -23.18 -7.59 4.59
CA GLN A 295 -22.03 -8.01 5.38
C GLN A 295 -22.26 -7.74 6.86
N THR A 296 -21.89 -8.71 7.69
CA THR A 296 -21.92 -8.58 9.15
C THR A 296 -20.51 -8.42 9.70
N VAL A 297 -20.29 -7.42 10.54
CA VAL A 297 -19.00 -7.17 11.22
C VAL A 297 -19.22 -7.10 12.73
N THR A 298 -18.25 -7.61 13.49
CA THR A 298 -18.29 -7.53 14.96
C THR A 298 -17.61 -6.23 15.41
N CYS A 299 -18.28 -5.48 16.27
CA CYS A 299 -17.74 -4.27 16.88
C CYS A 299 -17.02 -4.60 18.18
N HIS A 300 -15.78 -4.14 18.37
CA HIS A 300 -14.97 -4.31 19.59
C HIS A 300 -14.78 -3.01 20.38
N ALA A 301 -15.36 -1.91 19.88
CA ALA A 301 -15.21 -0.60 20.51
C ALA A 301 -16.51 -0.16 21.17
N ASP A 302 -16.39 0.34 22.39
CA ASP A 302 -17.51 0.89 23.16
C ASP A 302 -17.84 2.33 22.75
N GLY A 303 -19.11 2.70 22.89
CA GLY A 303 -19.57 4.09 22.76
C GLY A 303 -19.65 4.64 21.34
N LEU A 304 -19.52 3.76 20.32
CA LEU A 304 -19.74 4.17 18.93
C LEU A 304 -21.24 4.44 18.66
N LYS A 305 -21.50 5.47 17.86
CA LYS A 305 -22.86 5.84 17.44
C LYS A 305 -22.96 5.88 15.92
N LYS A 306 -24.11 5.49 15.41
CA LYS A 306 -24.42 5.66 13.98
C LYS A 306 -24.66 7.14 13.68
N LEU A 307 -24.07 7.63 12.61
CA LEU A 307 -24.22 9.03 12.21
C LEU A 307 -25.65 9.38 11.80
N CYS A 308 -26.41 8.41 11.28
CA CYS A 308 -27.75 8.63 10.72
C CYS A 308 -28.83 8.89 11.78
N ASP A 309 -28.71 8.29 12.98
CA ASP A 309 -29.78 8.31 14.00
C ASP A 309 -29.24 8.42 15.45
N ASP A 310 -27.92 8.60 15.62
CA ASP A 310 -27.21 8.65 16.92
C ASP A 310 -27.44 7.39 17.81
N SER A 311 -27.98 6.32 17.24
CA SER A 311 -28.12 5.04 17.97
C SER A 311 -26.75 4.44 18.28
N THR A 312 -26.63 3.79 19.43
CA THR A 312 -25.40 3.08 19.83
C THR A 312 -25.20 1.85 18.94
N VAL A 313 -23.95 1.65 18.50
CA VAL A 313 -23.55 0.40 17.85
C VAL A 313 -23.40 -0.64 18.96
N SER A 314 -24.16 -1.74 18.90
CA SER A 314 -23.99 -2.89 19.82
C SER A 314 -22.78 -3.70 19.40
N ALA A 315 -22.02 -4.18 20.39
CA ALA A 315 -20.99 -5.16 20.20
C ALA A 315 -21.58 -6.52 19.77
#